data_6fbe3be07edc1720b437f7e3853de02b
#
_entry.id   6fbe3be07edc1720b437f7e3853de02b
#
_cell.length_a   1.000
_cell.length_b   1.000
_cell.length_c   1.000
_cell.angle_alpha   90.00
_cell.angle_beta   90.00
_cell.angle_gamma   90.00
#
_symmetry.space_group_name_H-M   'P 1'
#
loop_
_entity.id
_entity.type
_entity.pdbx_description
1 polymer ?
#
loop_
_entity_poly.entity_id
_entity_poly.type
_entity_poly.pdbx_seq_one_letter_code
_entity_poly.pdbx_strand_id
1 'polypeptide(L)'
;MPIIHTFGFGGSTGAELCLVSPIYTSGAVWFVSSVGGTDAAAPAGKSREAPLASLAQAQTNAAAGDVIVILVNHTESLGTKLTLSKAGLVILGEGMGTSRPTFNRTADVNLFDVTGAGIRLENVRFATDSAAGYTADRVLISAATCIVRGCYFASGVNDSVSPALAVASGVANLTIDGATYFVSSGTSRTVTGFRGLALNGTATDLELHDVIFEGGTYGWLSHALNGAGAVTRLRAKDVDLLNGSDVVLA
;
A
#
# COMPACT_ATOMS: atom_id res chain seq x y z
N MET A 1 6.78 -8.44 -28.01
CA MET A 1 6.04 -7.20 -28.27
C MET A 1 5.23 -6.91 -27.01
N PRO A 2 5.46 -5.81 -26.27
CA PRO A 2 4.69 -5.55 -25.07
C PRO A 2 3.23 -5.29 -25.41
N ILE A 3 2.34 -5.95 -24.73
CA ILE A 3 0.89 -5.78 -24.90
C ILE A 3 0.49 -4.56 -24.07
N ILE A 4 0.03 -3.51 -24.73
CA ILE A 4 -0.56 -2.35 -24.07
C ILE A 4 -2.01 -2.71 -23.75
N HIS A 5 -2.33 -2.96 -22.50
CA HIS A 5 -3.71 -3.06 -22.06
C HIS A 5 -4.25 -1.65 -21.83
N THR A 6 -4.93 -1.10 -22.85
CA THR A 6 -5.71 0.12 -22.66
C THR A 6 -7.08 -0.30 -22.14
N PHE A 7 -7.37 -0.05 -20.88
CA PHE A 7 -8.69 -0.29 -20.34
C PHE A 7 -9.60 0.87 -20.75
N GLY A 8 -10.37 0.67 -21.82
CA GLY A 8 -11.42 1.58 -22.23
C GLY A 8 -12.69 1.30 -21.44
N PHE A 9 -13.20 2.29 -20.73
CA PHE A 9 -14.50 2.22 -20.06
C PHE A 9 -15.55 2.88 -20.95
N GLY A 10 -16.40 2.05 -21.56
CA GLY A 10 -17.65 2.50 -22.13
C GLY A 10 -18.76 2.39 -21.10
N GLY A 11 -19.22 3.51 -20.56
CA GLY A 11 -20.34 3.52 -19.64
C GLY A 11 -20.54 4.90 -19.04
N SER A 12 -21.64 5.55 -19.40
CA SER A 12 -22.05 6.86 -18.96
C SER A 12 -22.18 6.93 -17.44
N THR A 13 -21.33 7.65 -16.81
CA THR A 13 -21.43 8.52 -15.64
C THR A 13 -20.06 8.66 -14.99
N GLY A 14 -19.28 9.61 -15.42
CA GLY A 14 -18.38 10.44 -14.63
C GLY A 14 -17.34 9.83 -13.67
N ALA A 15 -17.03 8.55 -13.74
CA ALA A 15 -15.89 7.99 -13.00
C ALA A 15 -14.68 7.96 -13.92
N GLU A 16 -13.92 9.02 -13.90
CA GLU A 16 -12.62 9.06 -14.57
C GLU A 16 -11.68 8.09 -13.84
N LEU A 17 -11.31 6.99 -14.49
CA LEU A 17 -10.27 6.12 -14.00
C LEU A 17 -8.94 6.86 -14.14
N CYS A 18 -8.45 7.40 -13.06
CA CYS A 18 -7.11 7.93 -13.02
C CYS A 18 -6.11 6.75 -13.02
N LEU A 19 -5.77 6.27 -14.21
CA LEU A 19 -4.61 5.41 -14.38
C LEU A 19 -3.37 6.26 -14.18
N VAL A 20 -2.83 6.23 -12.99
CA VAL A 20 -1.66 7.03 -12.60
C VAL A 20 -0.40 6.64 -13.37
N SER A 21 -0.41 5.49 -14.05
CA SER A 21 0.71 5.07 -14.91
C SER A 21 0.28 3.99 -15.90
N PRO A 22 0.78 4.01 -17.15
CA PRO A 22 0.56 2.89 -18.06
C PRO A 22 1.25 1.64 -17.49
N ILE A 23 0.47 0.58 -17.32
CA ILE A 23 1.01 -0.71 -16.89
C ILE A 23 1.39 -1.50 -18.12
N TYR A 24 2.69 -1.72 -18.29
CA TYR A 24 3.21 -2.62 -19.30
C TYR A 24 3.51 -3.95 -18.60
N THR A 25 2.78 -4.98 -18.95
CA THR A 25 3.06 -6.33 -18.46
C THR A 25 3.08 -7.34 -19.60
N SER A 26 3.98 -8.31 -19.52
CA SER A 26 3.94 -9.52 -20.33
C SER A 26 3.23 -10.66 -19.58
N GLY A 27 2.89 -10.43 -18.31
CA GLY A 27 2.22 -11.37 -17.42
C GLY A 27 0.70 -11.39 -17.61
N ALA A 28 0.08 -12.26 -16.87
CA ALA A 28 -1.38 -12.38 -16.82
C ALA A 28 -2.00 -11.26 -15.99
N VAL A 29 -3.28 -10.96 -16.26
CA VAL A 29 -4.09 -10.04 -15.46
C VAL A 29 -5.12 -10.84 -14.67
N TRP A 30 -5.23 -10.55 -13.38
CA TRP A 30 -6.16 -11.14 -12.44
C TRP A 30 -7.07 -10.06 -11.88
N PHE A 31 -8.33 -10.39 -11.66
CA PHE A 31 -9.31 -9.45 -11.10
C PHE A 31 -9.79 -9.94 -9.74
N VAL A 32 -9.93 -9.02 -8.80
CA VAL A 32 -10.36 -9.28 -7.42
C VAL A 32 -11.50 -8.36 -7.06
N SER A 33 -12.56 -8.92 -6.47
CA SER A 33 -13.68 -8.15 -5.93
C SER A 33 -14.34 -8.91 -4.78
N SER A 34 -14.55 -8.27 -3.65
CA SER A 34 -15.38 -8.80 -2.56
C SER A 34 -16.87 -8.77 -2.89
N VAL A 35 -17.24 -8.03 -3.97
CA VAL A 35 -18.62 -7.96 -4.44
C VAL A 35 -18.78 -8.89 -5.64
N GLY A 36 -19.32 -10.07 -5.42
CA GLY A 36 -19.59 -11.06 -6.47
C GLY A 36 -18.39 -11.90 -6.90
N GLY A 37 -17.23 -11.72 -6.28
CA GLY A 37 -16.07 -12.58 -6.52
C GLY A 37 -16.21 -13.96 -5.89
N THR A 38 -15.53 -14.96 -6.46
CA THR A 38 -15.48 -16.32 -5.93
C THR A 38 -14.05 -16.83 -6.01
N ASP A 39 -13.52 -17.28 -4.87
CA ASP A 39 -12.17 -17.84 -4.82
C ASP A 39 -12.15 -19.23 -5.43
N ALA A 40 -11.30 -19.39 -6.43
CA ALA A 40 -11.06 -20.65 -7.11
C ALA A 40 -9.65 -20.70 -7.70
N ALA A 41 -9.18 -21.91 -8.02
CA ALA A 41 -7.91 -22.10 -8.70
C ALA A 41 -7.94 -21.49 -10.12
N ALA A 42 -6.78 -21.23 -10.68
CA ALA A 42 -6.67 -20.79 -12.07
C ALA A 42 -7.44 -21.75 -13.02
N PRO A 43 -8.12 -21.25 -14.05
CA PRO A 43 -8.06 -19.91 -14.62
C PRO A 43 -9.05 -18.88 -14.04
N ALA A 44 -9.73 -19.15 -12.93
CA ALA A 44 -10.66 -18.19 -12.31
C ALA A 44 -9.96 -16.86 -12.03
N GLY A 45 -10.70 -15.76 -12.10
CA GLY A 45 -10.19 -14.41 -11.88
C GLY A 45 -9.55 -13.76 -13.11
N LYS A 46 -9.65 -14.35 -14.28
CA LYS A 46 -9.11 -13.80 -15.54
C LYS A 46 -10.02 -12.78 -16.21
N SER A 47 -11.23 -12.58 -15.72
CA SER A 47 -12.15 -11.57 -16.24
C SER A 47 -12.77 -10.76 -15.10
N ARG A 48 -13.21 -9.55 -15.44
CA ARG A 48 -13.89 -8.65 -14.49
C ARG A 48 -15.26 -9.15 -14.07
N GLU A 49 -15.92 -9.92 -14.94
CA GLU A 49 -17.25 -10.50 -14.74
C GLU A 49 -17.20 -11.73 -13.82
N ALA A 50 -16.03 -12.35 -13.69
CA ALA A 50 -15.79 -13.50 -12.84
C ALA A 50 -14.51 -13.31 -12.01
N PRO A 51 -14.47 -12.30 -11.13
CA PRO A 51 -13.29 -11.99 -10.31
C PRO A 51 -13.12 -13.04 -9.20
N LEU A 52 -11.92 -13.07 -8.62
CA LEU A 52 -11.67 -13.75 -7.35
C LEU A 52 -12.24 -12.90 -6.19
N ALA A 53 -12.58 -13.55 -5.09
CA ALA A 53 -13.10 -12.85 -3.92
C ALA A 53 -12.01 -12.20 -3.08
N SER A 54 -10.80 -12.75 -3.06
CA SER A 54 -9.70 -12.32 -2.20
C SER A 54 -8.40 -12.06 -2.93
N LEU A 55 -7.60 -11.13 -2.40
CA LEU A 55 -6.25 -10.89 -2.88
C LEU A 55 -5.33 -12.09 -2.58
N ALA A 56 -5.61 -12.83 -1.50
CA ALA A 56 -4.85 -14.03 -1.15
C ALA A 56 -4.95 -15.11 -2.24
N GLN A 57 -6.16 -15.34 -2.76
CA GLN A 57 -6.35 -16.29 -3.85
C GLN A 57 -5.72 -15.79 -5.16
N ALA A 58 -5.85 -14.50 -5.46
CA ALA A 58 -5.21 -13.91 -6.63
C ALA A 58 -3.68 -14.03 -6.57
N GLN A 59 -3.09 -13.74 -5.42
CA GLN A 59 -1.66 -13.93 -5.15
C GLN A 59 -1.24 -15.42 -5.32
N THR A 60 -2.07 -16.36 -4.92
CA THR A 60 -1.81 -17.80 -5.13
C THR A 60 -1.78 -18.16 -6.61
N ASN A 61 -2.76 -17.68 -7.38
CA ASN A 61 -2.91 -17.98 -8.80
C ASN A 61 -1.90 -17.23 -9.70
N ALA A 62 -1.45 -16.04 -9.29
CA ALA A 62 -0.56 -15.20 -10.07
C ALA A 62 0.86 -15.78 -10.17
N ALA A 63 1.59 -15.42 -11.18
CA ALA A 63 3.02 -15.64 -11.36
C ALA A 63 3.83 -14.33 -11.15
N ALA A 64 5.14 -14.43 -11.17
CA ALA A 64 6.01 -13.25 -11.18
C ALA A 64 5.74 -12.40 -12.43
N GLY A 65 5.67 -11.07 -12.26
CA GLY A 65 5.38 -10.12 -13.34
C GLY A 65 3.91 -10.01 -13.73
N ASP A 66 3.00 -10.72 -13.08
CA ASP A 66 1.56 -10.58 -13.31
C ASP A 66 1.01 -9.28 -12.71
N VAL A 67 -0.21 -8.93 -13.11
CA VAL A 67 -0.98 -7.81 -12.56
C VAL A 67 -2.22 -8.32 -11.87
N ILE A 68 -2.47 -7.85 -10.67
CA ILE A 68 -3.73 -8.06 -9.93
C ILE A 68 -4.46 -6.73 -9.86
N VAL A 69 -5.60 -6.65 -10.52
CA VAL A 69 -6.51 -5.50 -10.49
C VAL A 69 -7.57 -5.72 -9.44
N ILE A 70 -7.58 -4.88 -8.43
CA ILE A 70 -8.58 -4.92 -7.37
C ILE A 70 -9.68 -3.94 -7.74
N LEU A 71 -10.89 -4.46 -7.95
CA LEU A 71 -12.01 -3.68 -8.45
C LEU A 71 -12.52 -2.68 -7.40
N VAL A 72 -13.26 -1.69 -7.88
CA VAL A 72 -13.86 -0.65 -7.03
C VAL A 72 -14.68 -1.23 -5.89
N ASN A 73 -14.68 -0.56 -4.74
CA ASN A 73 -15.43 -0.95 -3.54
C ASN A 73 -15.05 -2.31 -2.95
N HIS A 74 -13.94 -2.92 -3.40
CA HIS A 74 -13.42 -4.10 -2.73
C HIS A 74 -13.06 -3.77 -1.28
N THR A 75 -13.49 -4.64 -0.37
CA THR A 75 -13.11 -4.56 1.04
C THR A 75 -12.72 -5.94 1.53
N GLU A 76 -11.54 -6.07 2.10
CA GLU A 76 -11.02 -7.32 2.63
C GLU A 76 -10.51 -7.11 4.05
N SER A 77 -10.90 -8.00 4.96
CA SER A 77 -10.47 -7.98 6.36
C SER A 77 -9.55 -9.16 6.64
N LEU A 78 -8.31 -8.87 7.01
CA LEU A 78 -7.25 -9.86 7.20
C LEU A 78 -6.99 -10.10 8.69
N GLY A 79 -7.15 -11.34 9.13
CA GLY A 79 -6.74 -11.82 10.45
C GLY A 79 -5.36 -12.47 10.46
N THR A 80 -4.78 -12.67 9.28
CA THR A 80 -3.43 -13.17 9.06
C THR A 80 -2.75 -12.32 8.00
N LYS A 81 -1.43 -12.20 8.09
CA LYS A 81 -0.66 -11.42 7.12
C LYS A 81 -0.72 -12.02 5.72
N LEU A 82 -0.82 -11.17 4.71
CA LEU A 82 -0.68 -11.55 3.32
C LEU A 82 0.76 -11.32 2.85
N THR A 83 1.44 -12.40 2.48
CA THR A 83 2.83 -12.32 1.98
C THR A 83 2.83 -12.20 0.46
N LEU A 84 3.31 -11.07 -0.04
CA LEU A 84 3.50 -10.79 -1.45
C LEU A 84 4.94 -11.17 -1.83
N SER A 85 5.12 -12.39 -2.35
CA SER A 85 6.46 -12.96 -2.59
C SER A 85 6.87 -13.02 -4.05
N LYS A 86 5.97 -12.76 -4.98
CA LYS A 86 6.24 -12.92 -6.41
C LYS A 86 6.85 -11.65 -6.99
N ALA A 87 8.07 -11.76 -7.49
CA ALA A 87 8.81 -10.62 -8.01
C ALA A 87 8.07 -9.94 -9.16
N GLY A 88 8.14 -8.61 -9.20
CA GLY A 88 7.53 -7.80 -10.27
C GLY A 88 6.00 -7.81 -10.29
N LEU A 89 5.34 -8.36 -9.27
CA LEU A 89 3.88 -8.35 -9.17
C LEU A 89 3.38 -6.91 -9.04
N VAL A 90 2.35 -6.56 -9.82
CA VAL A 90 1.68 -5.27 -9.72
C VAL A 90 0.31 -5.48 -9.08
N ILE A 91 0.04 -4.77 -7.99
CA ILE A 91 -1.26 -4.72 -7.35
C ILE A 91 -1.84 -3.34 -7.58
N LEU A 92 -2.90 -3.26 -8.34
CA LEU A 92 -3.55 -2.03 -8.76
C LEU A 92 -4.98 -1.97 -8.23
N GLY A 93 -5.28 -1.00 -7.37
CA GLY A 93 -6.63 -0.68 -6.95
C GLY A 93 -7.35 0.24 -7.93
N GLU A 94 -8.60 -0.05 -8.23
CA GLU A 94 -9.48 0.85 -8.97
C GLU A 94 -10.29 1.74 -8.03
N GLY A 95 -10.83 2.83 -8.58
CA GLY A 95 -11.65 3.79 -7.83
C GLY A 95 -10.85 4.88 -7.13
N MET A 96 -11.58 5.84 -6.57
CA MET A 96 -11.04 7.02 -5.89
C MET A 96 -11.79 7.26 -4.57
N GLY A 97 -11.15 7.96 -3.65
CA GLY A 97 -11.78 8.32 -2.37
C GLY A 97 -12.28 7.09 -1.61
N THR A 98 -13.57 7.05 -1.31
CA THR A 98 -14.22 5.96 -0.56
C THR A 98 -14.43 4.68 -1.37
N SER A 99 -14.41 4.76 -2.70
CA SER A 99 -14.55 3.59 -3.57
C SER A 99 -13.23 2.87 -3.84
N ARG A 100 -12.12 3.39 -3.35
CA ARG A 100 -10.79 2.76 -3.41
C ARG A 100 -10.80 1.42 -2.67
N PRO A 101 -10.17 0.37 -3.20
CA PRO A 101 -10.03 -0.91 -2.51
C PRO A 101 -9.44 -0.73 -1.11
N THR A 102 -10.08 -1.33 -0.12
CA THR A 102 -9.74 -1.11 1.29
C THR A 102 -9.40 -2.43 1.98
N PHE A 103 -8.27 -2.46 2.65
CA PHE A 103 -7.84 -3.57 3.49
C PHE A 103 -7.88 -3.15 4.96
N ASN A 104 -8.54 -3.98 5.78
CA ASN A 104 -8.63 -3.84 7.22
C ASN A 104 -7.93 -5.00 7.90
N ARG A 105 -7.42 -4.81 9.11
CA ARG A 105 -6.93 -5.92 9.93
C ARG A 105 -7.88 -6.25 11.06
N THR A 106 -7.98 -7.53 11.38
CA THR A 106 -8.80 -8.05 12.50
C THR A 106 -7.95 -8.66 13.62
N ALA A 107 -6.62 -8.62 13.48
CA ALA A 107 -5.66 -9.08 14.46
C ALA A 107 -4.39 -8.20 14.43
N ASP A 108 -3.56 -8.27 15.45
CA ASP A 108 -2.27 -7.56 15.50
C ASP A 108 -1.23 -8.27 14.60
N VAL A 109 -1.39 -8.10 13.31
CA VAL A 109 -0.51 -8.66 12.27
C VAL A 109 -0.25 -7.61 11.20
N ASN A 110 0.83 -7.75 10.45
CA ASN A 110 1.01 -6.97 9.22
C ASN A 110 -0.13 -7.31 8.26
N LEU A 111 -0.69 -6.32 7.59
CA LEU A 111 -1.63 -6.59 6.50
C LEU A 111 -0.89 -7.20 5.31
N PHE A 112 0.18 -6.52 4.87
CA PHE A 112 1.02 -7.00 3.77
C PHE A 112 2.47 -7.10 4.20
N ASP A 113 3.07 -8.26 3.91
CA ASP A 113 4.52 -8.46 3.90
C ASP A 113 5.00 -8.52 2.44
N VAL A 114 5.70 -7.50 1.99
CA VAL A 114 6.23 -7.40 0.64
C VAL A 114 7.65 -7.97 0.61
N THR A 115 7.78 -9.21 0.18
CA THR A 115 9.05 -9.95 0.15
C THR A 115 9.56 -10.23 -1.26
N GLY A 116 8.74 -9.99 -2.30
CA GLY A 116 9.13 -10.08 -3.69
C GLY A 116 9.74 -8.77 -4.19
N ALA A 117 10.88 -8.83 -4.86
CA ALA A 117 11.52 -7.65 -5.45
C ALA A 117 10.69 -7.05 -6.59
N GLY A 118 10.72 -5.74 -6.74
CA GLY A 118 10.04 -5.04 -7.83
C GLY A 118 8.51 -5.02 -7.74
N ILE A 119 7.94 -5.35 -6.59
CA ILE A 119 6.49 -5.28 -6.39
C ILE A 119 6.03 -3.81 -6.40
N ARG A 120 4.87 -3.59 -7.04
CA ARG A 120 4.21 -2.29 -7.07
C ARG A 120 2.86 -2.39 -6.39
N LEU A 121 2.63 -1.51 -5.41
CA LEU A 121 1.34 -1.32 -4.75
C LEU A 121 0.79 0.03 -5.20
N GLU A 122 -0.32 0.03 -5.92
CA GLU A 122 -0.89 1.25 -6.47
C GLU A 122 -2.36 1.42 -6.07
N ASN A 123 -2.70 2.62 -5.63
CA ASN A 123 -4.07 3.07 -5.36
C ASN A 123 -4.87 2.16 -4.42
N VAL A 124 -4.24 1.67 -3.36
CA VAL A 124 -4.87 0.84 -2.33
C VAL A 124 -5.01 1.63 -1.04
N ARG A 125 -6.10 1.43 -0.32
CA ARG A 125 -6.34 1.99 1.00
C ARG A 125 -6.08 0.94 2.08
N PHE A 126 -5.25 1.30 3.04
CA PHE A 126 -5.03 0.57 4.28
C PHE A 126 -5.76 1.33 5.39
N ALA A 127 -6.92 0.81 5.77
CA ALA A 127 -7.73 1.43 6.80
C ALA A 127 -7.32 0.94 8.19
N THR A 128 -7.82 1.66 9.18
CA THR A 128 -7.59 1.31 10.56
C THR A 128 -8.74 0.49 11.09
N ASP A 129 -8.41 -0.38 12.00
CA ASP A 129 -9.40 -1.06 12.83
C ASP A 129 -9.78 -0.21 14.03
N SER A 130 -10.99 -0.43 14.50
CA SER A 130 -11.50 0.17 15.72
C SER A 130 -10.92 -0.41 16.99
N ALA A 131 -10.14 -1.50 16.91
CA ALA A 131 -9.53 -2.14 18.06
C ALA A 131 -8.26 -1.42 18.51
N ALA A 132 -8.15 -1.18 19.80
CA ALA A 132 -7.01 -0.50 20.38
C ALA A 132 -5.75 -1.39 20.41
N GLY A 133 -4.59 -0.77 20.19
CA GLY A 133 -3.31 -1.33 20.63
C GLY A 133 -2.59 -2.26 19.66
N TYR A 134 -2.93 -2.25 18.36
CA TYR A 134 -2.11 -2.96 17.38
C TYR A 134 -0.72 -2.35 17.26
N THR A 135 0.30 -3.21 17.25
CA THR A 135 1.73 -2.83 17.18
C THR A 135 2.39 -3.24 15.89
N ALA A 136 1.81 -4.20 15.17
CA ALA A 136 2.34 -4.66 13.90
C ALA A 136 2.21 -3.60 12.79
N ASP A 137 3.13 -3.60 11.84
CA ASP A 137 3.11 -2.72 10.68
C ASP A 137 1.89 -2.99 9.80
N ARG A 138 1.34 -2.00 9.11
CA ARG A 138 0.32 -2.30 8.11
C ARG A 138 0.94 -2.91 6.86
N VAL A 139 1.97 -2.27 6.35
CA VAL A 139 2.74 -2.80 5.22
C VAL A 139 4.20 -2.83 5.61
N LEU A 140 4.81 -3.99 5.52
CA LEU A 140 6.26 -4.17 5.69
C LEU A 140 6.89 -4.43 4.32
N ILE A 141 7.79 -3.55 3.91
CA ILE A 141 8.61 -3.74 2.70
C ILE A 141 9.93 -4.38 3.12
N SER A 142 10.17 -5.59 2.65
CA SER A 142 11.40 -6.35 2.93
C SER A 142 12.20 -6.67 1.67
N ALA A 143 11.77 -6.16 0.50
CA ALA A 143 12.41 -6.44 -0.78
C ALA A 143 12.80 -5.14 -1.50
N ALA A 144 13.81 -5.24 -2.35
CA ALA A 144 14.33 -4.13 -3.11
C ALA A 144 13.45 -3.74 -4.32
N THR A 145 13.66 -2.54 -4.83
CA THR A 145 13.04 -2.02 -6.07
C THR A 145 11.52 -1.95 -6.05
N CYS A 146 10.93 -1.88 -4.87
CA CYS A 146 9.48 -1.78 -4.70
C CYS A 146 8.98 -0.34 -4.94
N ILE A 147 7.71 -0.24 -5.33
CA ILE A 147 7.04 1.05 -5.55
C ILE A 147 5.72 1.05 -4.78
N VAL A 148 5.47 2.11 -4.01
CA VAL A 148 4.20 2.38 -3.36
C VAL A 148 3.67 3.69 -3.94
N ARG A 149 2.56 3.64 -4.68
CA ARG A 149 2.05 4.79 -5.44
C ARG A 149 0.59 5.05 -5.16
N GLY A 150 0.26 6.30 -4.87
CA GLY A 150 -1.12 6.72 -4.70
C GLY A 150 -1.89 5.96 -3.61
N CYS A 151 -1.20 5.32 -2.68
CA CYS A 151 -1.82 4.57 -1.60
C CYS A 151 -2.31 5.51 -0.49
N TYR A 152 -3.28 5.03 0.27
CA TYR A 152 -3.86 5.78 1.38
C TYR A 152 -3.73 4.98 2.68
N PHE A 153 -2.93 5.47 3.59
CA PHE A 153 -2.73 4.87 4.91
C PHE A 153 -3.50 5.69 5.96
N ALA A 154 -4.60 5.14 6.44
CA ALA A 154 -5.39 5.78 7.49
C ALA A 154 -5.01 5.23 8.87
N SER A 155 -4.88 6.09 9.87
CA SER A 155 -4.78 5.69 11.26
C SER A 155 -6.08 5.96 12.00
N GLY A 156 -6.50 5.03 12.87
CA GLY A 156 -7.65 5.23 13.77
C GLY A 156 -7.27 5.98 15.03
N VAL A 157 -8.28 6.37 15.79
CA VAL A 157 -8.11 7.05 17.09
C VAL A 157 -7.34 6.23 18.12
N ASN A 158 -7.22 4.93 17.92
CA ASN A 158 -6.61 3.99 18.87
C ASN A 158 -5.30 3.36 18.39
N ASP A 159 -4.82 3.73 17.20
CA ASP A 159 -3.55 3.22 16.67
C ASP A 159 -2.37 3.93 17.33
N SER A 160 -1.94 3.43 18.44
CA SER A 160 -0.99 4.16 19.27
C SER A 160 0.48 3.96 18.92
N VAL A 161 0.87 2.93 18.16
CA VAL A 161 2.32 2.62 17.97
C VAL A 161 2.69 2.01 16.62
N SER A 162 1.72 1.64 15.82
CA SER A 162 1.94 0.88 14.59
C SER A 162 2.37 1.76 13.42
N PRO A 163 3.48 1.47 12.76
CA PRO A 163 3.82 2.10 11.48
C PRO A 163 2.78 1.82 10.39
N ALA A 164 2.47 2.82 9.59
CA ALA A 164 1.63 2.63 8.41
C ALA A 164 2.38 1.87 7.32
N LEU A 165 3.62 2.28 7.08
CA LEU A 165 4.55 1.63 6.18
C LEU A 165 5.89 1.47 6.88
N ALA A 166 6.37 0.26 6.99
CA ALA A 166 7.69 -0.04 7.51
C ALA A 166 8.62 -0.57 6.42
N VAL A 167 9.88 -0.22 6.52
CA VAL A 167 10.94 -0.67 5.62
C VAL A 167 11.94 -1.48 6.42
N ALA A 168 12.12 -2.74 6.06
CA ALA A 168 13.08 -3.62 6.71
C ALA A 168 14.53 -3.20 6.43
N SER A 169 15.45 -3.68 7.24
CA SER A 169 16.88 -3.45 7.01
C SER A 169 17.36 -4.08 5.70
N GLY A 170 18.23 -3.37 4.98
CA GLY A 170 18.82 -3.83 3.72
C GLY A 170 17.96 -3.58 2.48
N VAL A 171 16.81 -2.94 2.60
CA VAL A 171 15.99 -2.58 1.44
C VAL A 171 16.68 -1.49 0.62
N ALA A 172 16.71 -1.67 -0.70
CA ALA A 172 17.29 -0.72 -1.64
C ALA A 172 16.28 -0.32 -2.73
N ASN A 173 16.39 0.92 -3.23
CA ASN A 173 15.60 1.45 -4.34
C ASN A 173 14.07 1.37 -4.07
N LEU A 174 13.63 1.86 -2.92
CA LEU A 174 12.20 2.01 -2.62
C LEU A 174 11.72 3.39 -3.07
N THR A 175 10.67 3.41 -3.88
CA THR A 175 9.99 4.65 -4.30
C THR A 175 8.61 4.71 -3.68
N ILE A 176 8.27 5.84 -3.06
CA ILE A 176 6.92 6.17 -2.58
C ILE A 176 6.51 7.44 -3.31
N ASP A 177 5.44 7.39 -4.11
CA ASP A 177 5.08 8.51 -4.97
C ASP A 177 3.56 8.63 -5.23
N GLY A 178 3.20 9.55 -6.12
CA GLY A 178 1.88 9.66 -6.74
C GLY A 178 0.75 10.00 -5.77
N ALA A 179 0.92 11.02 -4.94
CA ALA A 179 -0.03 11.44 -3.91
C ALA A 179 -0.35 10.30 -2.92
N THR A 180 0.71 9.67 -2.39
CA THR A 180 0.57 8.73 -1.30
C THR A 180 0.30 9.47 0.00
N TYR A 181 -0.83 9.12 0.66
CA TYR A 181 -1.30 9.76 1.88
C TYR A 181 -1.06 8.92 3.12
N PHE A 182 -0.50 9.55 4.13
CA PHE A 182 -0.44 9.05 5.49
C PHE A 182 -1.31 9.94 6.38
N VAL A 183 -2.49 9.46 6.79
CA VAL A 183 -3.50 10.27 7.46
C VAL A 183 -3.79 9.73 8.84
N SER A 184 -3.68 10.60 9.85
CA SER A 184 -4.15 10.32 11.20
C SER A 184 -5.52 10.96 11.42
N SER A 185 -6.55 10.15 11.59
CA SER A 185 -7.94 10.61 11.76
C SER A 185 -8.29 11.01 13.20
N GLY A 186 -7.34 10.93 14.13
CA GLY A 186 -7.58 11.26 15.53
C GLY A 186 -7.75 12.76 15.76
N THR A 187 -8.89 13.19 16.27
CA THR A 187 -9.08 14.54 16.85
C THR A 187 -8.28 14.72 18.14
N SER A 188 -7.82 13.65 18.74
CA SER A 188 -6.94 13.66 19.90
C SER A 188 -5.49 13.73 19.43
N ARG A 189 -4.85 14.85 19.67
CA ARG A 189 -3.40 15.06 19.50
C ARG A 189 -2.58 14.17 20.44
N THR A 190 -3.21 13.23 21.12
CA THR A 190 -2.61 12.31 22.09
C THR A 190 -2.35 10.92 21.53
N VAL A 191 -2.50 10.70 20.22
CA VAL A 191 -2.03 9.46 19.61
C VAL A 191 -0.50 9.48 19.61
N THR A 192 0.05 9.11 20.74
CA THR A 192 1.49 8.93 20.93
C THR A 192 1.93 7.70 20.15
N GLY A 193 2.25 7.84 18.88
CA GLY A 193 2.90 6.74 18.19
C GLY A 193 2.52 6.42 16.76
N PHE A 194 1.55 7.10 16.13
CA PHE A 194 1.35 6.87 14.70
C PHE A 194 2.61 7.26 13.93
N ARG A 195 3.16 6.30 13.22
CA ARG A 195 4.33 6.46 12.38
C ARG A 195 3.90 6.26 10.93
N GLY A 196 3.91 7.31 10.13
CA GLY A 196 3.59 7.20 8.71
C GLY A 196 4.55 6.24 8.02
N LEU A 197 5.83 6.56 8.08
CA LEU A 197 6.93 5.75 7.53
C LEU A 197 7.94 5.42 8.64
N ALA A 198 8.26 4.15 8.80
CA ALA A 198 9.29 3.68 9.72
C ALA A 198 10.38 2.93 8.96
N LEU A 199 11.63 3.18 9.31
CA LEU A 199 12.77 2.45 8.77
C LEU A 199 13.33 1.54 9.89
N ASN A 200 13.23 0.24 9.74
CA ASN A 200 13.66 -0.73 10.74
C ASN A 200 15.12 -1.17 10.56
N GLY A 201 15.96 -0.29 9.98
CA GLY A 201 17.37 -0.56 9.75
C GLY A 201 17.92 0.27 8.58
N THR A 202 19.05 -0.16 8.01
CA THR A 202 19.65 0.54 6.86
C THR A 202 18.80 0.38 5.61
N ALA A 203 18.51 1.49 4.94
CA ALA A 203 17.91 1.52 3.61
C ALA A 203 18.82 2.29 2.65
N THR A 204 18.83 1.90 1.38
CA THR A 204 19.63 2.57 0.35
C THR A 204 18.69 3.05 -0.75
N ASP A 205 18.86 4.31 -1.22
CA ASP A 205 18.04 4.88 -2.30
C ASP A 205 16.54 4.86 -1.99
N LEU A 206 16.15 5.59 -0.96
CA LEU A 206 14.75 5.87 -0.66
C LEU A 206 14.32 7.14 -1.41
N GLU A 207 13.31 7.05 -2.23
CA GLU A 207 12.74 8.17 -2.97
C GLU A 207 11.31 8.44 -2.50
N LEU A 208 11.04 9.68 -2.11
CA LEU A 208 9.72 10.19 -1.72
C LEU A 208 9.35 11.31 -2.69
N HIS A 209 8.29 11.13 -3.48
CA HIS A 209 7.79 12.12 -4.41
C HIS A 209 6.28 12.28 -4.25
N ASP A 210 5.82 13.52 -4.08
CA ASP A 210 4.39 13.80 -3.95
C ASP A 210 3.76 12.94 -2.83
N VAL A 211 4.30 13.07 -1.61
CA VAL A 211 3.86 12.33 -0.42
C VAL A 211 3.26 13.31 0.57
N ILE A 212 2.07 12.97 1.09
CA ILE A 212 1.33 13.83 1.98
C ILE A 212 1.20 13.17 3.35
N PHE A 213 1.67 13.87 4.38
CA PHE A 213 1.49 13.50 5.76
C PHE A 213 0.48 14.46 6.42
N GLU A 214 -0.65 13.95 6.87
CA GLU A 214 -1.75 14.74 7.42
C GLU A 214 -2.11 14.32 8.85
N GLY A 215 -2.18 15.29 9.76
CA GLY A 215 -2.64 15.10 11.15
C GLY A 215 -1.61 14.44 12.06
N GLY A 216 -1.83 14.52 13.37
CA GLY A 216 -0.97 13.89 14.39
C GLY A 216 0.11 14.82 14.96
N THR A 217 0.51 14.53 16.21
CA THR A 217 1.44 15.37 16.98
C THR A 217 2.87 14.84 16.97
N TYR A 218 3.14 13.67 16.41
CA TYR A 218 4.45 13.02 16.46
C TYR A 218 4.90 12.44 15.13
N GLY A 219 6.09 12.84 14.78
CA GLY A 219 7.05 12.26 13.84
C GLY A 219 6.54 11.32 12.75
N TRP A 220 6.14 11.89 11.65
CA TRP A 220 5.78 11.14 10.45
C TRP A 220 6.91 10.29 9.91
N LEU A 221 8.14 10.74 10.11
CA LEU A 221 9.37 10.02 9.87
C LEU A 221 10.00 9.69 11.24
N SER A 222 9.26 8.96 12.07
CA SER A 222 9.74 8.68 13.40
C SER A 222 10.56 7.40 13.43
N HIS A 223 11.70 7.48 14.05
CA HIS A 223 12.48 6.34 14.53
C HIS A 223 13.14 5.41 13.50
N ALA A 224 13.32 5.84 12.30
CA ALA A 224 14.36 5.23 11.49
C ALA A 224 15.72 5.34 12.14
N LEU A 225 15.84 6.30 12.99
CA LEU A 225 17.11 6.77 13.51
C LEU A 225 17.33 6.36 14.96
N ASN A 226 16.57 5.43 15.49
CA ASN A 226 16.92 4.78 16.75
C ASN A 226 18.17 3.90 16.57
N GLY A 227 19.29 4.54 16.33
CA GLY A 227 20.60 4.05 16.66
C GLY A 227 21.21 2.93 15.82
N ALA A 228 20.51 2.37 14.84
CA ALA A 228 21.06 1.26 14.06
C ALA A 228 20.78 1.34 12.54
N GLY A 229 20.01 2.29 12.07
CA GLY A 229 19.68 2.39 10.66
C GLY A 229 20.15 3.70 10.02
N ALA A 230 20.83 3.61 8.88
CA ALA A 230 21.19 4.77 8.07
C ALA A 230 20.51 4.69 6.71
N VAL A 231 19.90 5.78 6.26
CA VAL A 231 19.52 5.93 4.86
C VAL A 231 20.73 6.44 4.11
N THR A 232 21.29 5.64 3.21
CA THR A 232 22.50 6.04 2.48
C THR A 232 22.19 7.16 1.47
N ARG A 233 21.01 7.12 0.85
CA ARG A 233 20.52 8.18 -0.04
C ARG A 233 19.03 8.35 0.12
N LEU A 234 18.62 9.51 0.64
CA LEU A 234 17.23 9.95 0.69
C LEU A 234 17.03 11.05 -0.35
N ARG A 235 16.07 10.87 -1.23
CA ARG A 235 15.58 11.93 -2.12
C ARG A 235 14.13 12.21 -1.78
N ALA A 236 13.86 13.44 -1.41
CA ALA A 236 12.50 13.90 -1.10
C ALA A 236 12.17 15.10 -1.98
N LYS A 237 11.06 15.03 -2.68
CA LYS A 237 10.53 16.11 -3.53
C LYS A 237 9.02 16.17 -3.38
N ASP A 238 8.48 17.37 -3.24
CA ASP A 238 7.04 17.60 -3.11
C ASP A 238 6.44 16.76 -1.96
N VAL A 239 7.03 16.90 -0.77
CA VAL A 239 6.56 16.24 0.45
C VAL A 239 5.84 17.28 1.30
N ASP A 240 4.53 17.09 1.48
CA ASP A 240 3.67 18.00 2.23
C ASP A 240 3.42 17.50 3.65
N LEU A 241 3.53 18.40 4.61
CA LEU A 241 3.21 18.20 6.01
C LEU A 241 2.02 19.08 6.37
N LEU A 242 0.86 18.49 6.51
CA LEU A 242 -0.37 19.20 6.80
C LEU A 242 -0.73 19.06 8.28
N ASN A 243 -1.09 20.21 8.92
CA ASN A 243 -1.56 20.30 10.31
C ASN A 243 -0.51 20.11 11.42
N GLY A 244 0.67 20.71 11.25
CA GLY A 244 1.50 21.13 12.37
C GLY A 244 2.33 20.06 13.05
N SER A 245 2.79 19.10 12.32
CA SER A 245 3.79 18.16 12.81
C SER A 245 5.17 18.54 12.31
N ASP A 246 6.11 18.67 13.22
CA ASP A 246 7.50 18.88 12.86
C ASP A 246 8.07 17.62 12.22
N VAL A 247 8.73 17.75 11.09
CA VAL A 247 9.63 16.71 10.59
C VAL A 247 10.87 16.75 11.46
N VAL A 248 11.00 15.81 12.33
CA VAL A 248 12.28 15.57 13.00
C VAL A 248 13.08 14.61 12.12
N LEU A 249 13.92 15.18 11.26
CA LEU A 249 15.05 14.47 10.67
C LEU A 249 16.14 14.44 11.76
N ALA A 250 16.20 13.37 12.51
CA ALA A 250 17.26 13.15 13.49
C ALA A 250 18.28 12.17 12.97
#